data_5faee9356f9088b687bc69727339d56d
#
_entry.id   5faee9356f9088b687bc69727339d56d
#
_cell.length_a   1.000
_cell.length_b   1.000
_cell.length_c   1.000
_cell.angle_alpha   90.00
_cell.angle_beta   90.00
_cell.angle_gamma   90.00
#
_symmetry.space_group_name_H-M   'P 1'
#
loop_
_entity.id
_entity.type
_entity.pdbx_description
1 polymer ?
#
loop_
_entity_poly.entity_id
_entity_poly.type
_entity_poly.pdbx_seq_one_letter_code
_entity_poly.pdbx_strand_id
1 'polypeptide(L)' 'MYIGQRIKEVMAKKKVSVIAIAKEIECERTNVYNIFERESINTNLLQKFSIILKHDFFKELSEVTFRKK' A
#
# COMPACT_ATOMS: atom_id res chain seq x y z
N MET A 1 -4.77 7.14 9.23
CA MET A 1 -3.70 6.23 8.77
C MET A 1 -3.05 6.79 7.53
N TYR A 2 -1.73 6.79 7.49
CA TYR A 2 -0.97 7.28 6.33
C TYR A 2 -0.73 6.09 5.41
N ILE A 3 -1.56 5.95 4.39
CA ILE A 3 -1.60 4.71 3.63
C ILE A 3 -0.28 4.40 2.92
N GLY A 4 0.39 5.42 2.39
CA GLY A 4 1.67 5.20 1.71
C GLY A 4 2.71 4.61 2.63
N GLN A 5 2.78 5.09 3.86
CA GLN A 5 3.73 4.59 4.85
C GLN A 5 3.37 3.18 5.28
N ARG A 6 2.08 2.91 5.40
CA ARG A 6 1.65 1.56 5.77
C ARG A 6 1.98 0.55 4.69
N ILE A 7 1.81 0.92 3.43
CA ILE A 7 2.20 0.06 2.32
C ILE A 7 3.69 -0.24 2.39
N LYS A 8 4.49 0.80 2.63
CA LYS A 8 5.93 0.63 2.74
C LYS A 8 6.29 -0.34 3.86
N GLU A 9 5.63 -0.23 5.01
CA GLU A 9 5.86 -1.12 6.14
C GLU A 9 5.55 -2.57 5.80
N VAL A 10 4.41 -2.79 5.13
CA VAL A 10 4.00 -4.14 4.78
C VAL A 10 4.96 -4.74 3.75
N MET A 11 5.41 -3.92 2.80
CA MET A 11 6.41 -4.38 1.82
C MET A 11 7.68 -4.84 2.51
N ALA A 12 8.16 -4.05 3.47
CA ALA A 12 9.37 -4.42 4.22
C ALA A 12 9.15 -5.71 4.99
N LYS A 13 8.01 -5.84 5.61
CA LYS A 13 7.67 -7.02 6.39
C LYS A 13 7.63 -8.27 5.53
N LYS A 14 7.09 -8.16 4.32
CA LYS A 14 6.98 -9.29 3.41
C LYS A 14 8.17 -9.42 2.47
N LYS A 15 9.15 -8.53 2.63
CA LYS A 15 10.39 -8.56 1.84
C LYS A 15 10.12 -8.44 0.35
N VAL A 16 9.20 -7.56 -0.01
CA VAL A 16 8.88 -7.26 -1.40
C VAL A 16 9.60 -5.98 -1.78
N SER A 17 10.35 -6.00 -2.86
CA SER A 17 11.15 -4.85 -3.28
C SER A 17 10.32 -3.86 -4.08
N VAL A 18 10.81 -2.61 -4.12
CA VAL A 18 10.17 -1.57 -4.94
C VAL A 18 10.18 -1.97 -6.41
N ILE A 19 11.27 -2.60 -6.86
CA ILE A 19 11.36 -3.03 -8.26
C ILE A 19 10.28 -4.06 -8.57
N ALA A 20 10.07 -5.01 -7.68
CA ALA A 20 9.05 -6.04 -7.87
C ALA A 20 7.66 -5.43 -7.94
N ILE A 21 7.35 -4.50 -7.02
CA ILE A 21 6.05 -3.84 -7.00
C ILE A 21 5.84 -3.01 -8.27
N ALA A 22 6.86 -2.25 -8.66
CA ALA A 22 6.75 -1.42 -9.86
C ALA A 22 6.42 -2.25 -11.09
N LYS A 23 7.02 -3.41 -11.19
CA LYS A 23 6.76 -4.35 -12.28
C LYS A 23 5.31 -4.83 -12.25
N GLU A 24 4.83 -5.21 -11.07
CA GLU A 24 3.50 -5.77 -10.91
C GLU A 24 2.40 -4.75 -11.23
N ILE A 25 2.59 -3.50 -10.83
CA ILE A 25 1.59 -2.48 -11.08
C ILE A 25 1.90 -1.68 -12.35
N GLU A 26 2.93 -2.11 -13.09
CA GLU A 26 3.27 -1.54 -14.40
C GLU A 26 3.52 -0.05 -14.33
N CYS A 27 4.37 0.35 -13.41
CA CYS A 27 4.79 1.74 -13.32
C CYS A 27 6.28 1.81 -13.01
N GLU A 28 6.81 3.04 -13.02
CA GLU A 28 8.22 3.25 -12.72
C GLU A 28 8.44 3.32 -11.21
N ARG A 29 9.68 3.02 -10.80
CA ARG A 29 10.03 3.05 -9.40
C ARG A 29 9.75 4.40 -8.74
N THR A 30 9.98 5.48 -9.49
CA THR A 30 9.71 6.82 -9.01
C THR A 30 8.27 6.96 -8.55
N ASN A 31 7.35 6.37 -9.31
CA ASN A 31 5.93 6.41 -8.95
C ASN A 31 5.64 5.66 -7.65
N VAL A 32 6.35 4.56 -7.42
CA VAL A 32 6.18 3.82 -6.18
C VAL A 32 6.64 4.66 -4.99
N TYR A 33 7.79 5.31 -5.13
CA TYR A 33 8.27 6.18 -4.06
C TYR A 33 7.31 7.33 -3.78
N ASN A 34 6.70 7.87 -4.83
CA ASN A 34 5.70 8.93 -4.68
C ASN A 34 4.48 8.42 -3.92
N ILE A 35 4.08 7.17 -4.17
CA ILE A 35 2.96 6.57 -3.46
C ILE A 35 3.25 6.48 -1.96
N PHE A 36 4.48 6.17 -1.60
CA PHE A 36 4.86 6.09 -0.18
C PHE A 36 4.67 7.41 0.55
N GLU A 37 4.72 8.53 -0.18
CA GLU A 37 4.56 9.85 0.41
C GLU A 37 3.12 10.29 0.53
N ARG A 38 2.19 9.50 0.04
CA ARG A 38 0.78 9.87 0.02
C ARG A 38 0.06 9.43 1.28
N GLU A 39 -0.78 10.31 1.77
CA GLU A 39 -1.64 9.99 2.90
C GLU A 39 -2.76 9.05 2.48
N SER A 40 -3.23 9.19 1.24
CA SER A 40 -4.27 8.32 0.71
C SER A 40 -4.02 8.06 -0.76
N ILE A 41 -4.58 6.98 -1.27
CA ILE A 41 -4.51 6.63 -2.69
C ILE A 41 -5.87 6.15 -3.13
N ASN A 42 -6.07 6.06 -4.47
CA ASN A 42 -7.38 5.62 -4.94
C ASN A 42 -7.57 4.12 -4.66
N THR A 43 -8.83 3.70 -4.67
CA THR A 43 -9.17 2.34 -4.27
C THR A 43 -8.66 1.29 -5.25
N ASN A 44 -8.59 1.62 -6.55
CA ASN A 44 -8.04 0.68 -7.52
C ASN A 44 -6.60 0.33 -7.21
N LEU A 45 -5.81 1.35 -6.92
CA LEU A 45 -4.39 1.16 -6.62
C LEU A 45 -4.23 0.41 -5.30
N LEU A 46 -5.02 0.77 -4.31
CA LEU A 46 -4.99 0.09 -3.02
C LEU A 46 -5.36 -1.39 -3.17
N GLN A 47 -6.33 -1.67 -4.03
CA GLN A 47 -6.73 -3.05 -4.30
C GLN A 47 -5.58 -3.84 -4.90
N LYS A 48 -4.85 -3.25 -5.84
CA LYS A 48 -3.70 -3.90 -6.45
C LYS A 48 -2.65 -4.23 -5.40
N PHE A 49 -2.32 -3.28 -4.53
CA PHE A 49 -1.36 -3.52 -3.46
C PHE A 49 -1.83 -4.62 -2.52
N SER A 50 -3.12 -4.60 -2.20
CA SER A 50 -3.67 -5.62 -1.31
C SER A 50 -3.51 -7.02 -1.90
N ILE A 51 -3.78 -7.17 -3.18
CA ILE A 51 -3.67 -8.46 -3.86
C ILE A 51 -2.21 -8.89 -3.95
N ILE A 52 -1.34 -7.98 -4.38
CA ILE A 52 0.07 -8.32 -4.58
C ILE A 52 0.75 -8.68 -3.27
N LEU A 53 0.47 -7.91 -2.23
CA LEU A 53 1.10 -8.12 -0.92
C LEU A 53 0.33 -9.12 -0.06
N LYS A 54 -0.83 -9.58 -0.53
CA LYS A 54 -1.68 -10.51 0.22
C LYS A 54 -1.98 -9.96 1.61
N HIS A 55 -2.32 -8.68 1.64
CA HIS A 55 -2.59 -7.96 2.89
C HIS A 55 -3.83 -7.11 2.69
N ASP A 56 -4.81 -7.25 3.57
CA ASP A 56 -6.09 -6.58 3.44
C ASP A 56 -6.01 -5.16 4.01
N PHE A 57 -5.58 -4.21 3.19
CA PHE A 57 -5.51 -2.80 3.61
C PHE A 57 -6.90 -2.23 3.86
N PHE A 58 -7.91 -2.74 3.17
CA PHE A 58 -9.29 -2.25 3.36
C PHE A 58 -9.78 -2.58 4.75
N LYS A 59 -9.44 -3.75 5.24
CA LYS A 59 -9.80 -4.13 6.60
C LYS A 59 -9.10 -3.23 7.61
N GLU A 60 -7.83 -2.94 7.40
CA GLU A 60 -7.10 -2.02 8.27
C GLU A 60 -7.75 -0.64 8.30
N LEU A 61 -8.10 -0.13 7.11
CA LEU A 61 -8.75 1.16 7.03
C LEU A 61 -10.09 1.17 7.75
N SER A 62 -10.84 0.10 7.59
CA SER A 62 -12.12 -0.04 8.27
C SER A 62 -11.94 -0.03 9.78
N GLU A 63 -10.97 -0.79 10.26
CA GLU A 63 -10.72 -0.87 11.70
C GLU A 63 -10.30 0.48 12.26
N VAL A 64 -9.42 1.20 11.55
CA VAL A 64 -8.97 2.50 12.00
C VAL A 64 -10.11 3.52 11.98
N THR A 65 -10.93 3.46 10.92
CA THR A 65 -12.02 4.42 10.73
C THR A 65 -13.11 4.26 11.79
N PHE A 66 -13.43 3.03 12.13
CA PHE A 66 -14.56 2.74 13.01
C PHE A 66 -14.17 2.35 14.42
N ARG A 67 -12.89 2.48 14.75
CA ARG A 67 -12.44 2.17 16.08
C ARG A 67 -13.04 3.14 17.10
N LYS A 68 -13.51 2.59 18.20
CA LYS A 68 -14.03 3.39 19.27
C LYS A 68 -12.97 3.67 20.32
N LYS A 69 -13.01 4.86 20.88
CA LYS A 69 -12.08 5.20 21.95
C LYS A 69 -12.64 4.87 23.29
#